data_7d15186ac222c95184da7fa19a592bd1
#
_entry.id   7d15186ac222c95184da7fa19a592bd1
#
_cell.length_a   1.000
_cell.length_b   1.000
_cell.length_c   1.000
_cell.angle_alpha   90.00
_cell.angle_beta   90.00
_cell.angle_gamma   90.00
#
_symmetry.space_group_name_H-M   'P 1'
#
loop_
_entity.id
_entity.type
_entity.pdbx_description
1 polymer ?
#
loop_
_entity_poly.entity_id
_entity_poly.type
_entity_poly.pdbx_seq_one_letter_code
_entity_poly.pdbx_strand_id
1 'polypeptide(L)'
;MRLTGERLELSRERRRSNPWRVLVLLTLIMGGVLLLRAEQQGEVQPLFLPTPTATRNALSHAEEAEAHFAAGNIEAAIQAYQEAVSKAPSEAALWANLARLQTYSSALHTTLESRRERLAEARKSIDQAVELNPDSAFAHAIRTLVYDWSASAEVKDVITVGDRVRVVGVISEGGRITANVIELEGLGEAEATPETELSGEAGLLFSGEVEAITQDAWVVGGRTINLSPLTVIREKNRREAFLAEAQEAAIRAGQLDPENALALAFLAEVYVDQGNVAQADDLAERAVALARQGGVAQEYLMDIHRVYATVLESQGLYLRAIEEYLEATKIRPNLTFLYLNIGANYRALRDFDTAIEYFARAAKINEQLGIEDPNPYLAIGNTYARQGEFFAAALNVERALSIDPSNPEIYARLGSVYFQARNYESAIPVFRCAIDGCGAQESGDLLCELGVFLCEPGTEQARELGEEVRGLPLVDETVEYYYTYGSALTFYAGSEDYPQACSDAERIFTALMSKYGSDPLVSAIVAEGRAICTGDRTPVRPGEPTPTLTPLPGE
;
A
#
# COMPACT_ATOMS: atom_id res chain seq x y z
N MET A 1 -61.91 -40.05 -25.77
CA MET A 1 -62.50 -39.62 -24.51
C MET A 1 -63.06 -38.21 -24.76
N ARG A 2 -64.41 -38.09 -24.73
CA ARG A 2 -65.08 -36.77 -24.91
C ARG A 2 -65.26 -36.14 -23.55
N LEU A 3 -64.67 -34.97 -23.33
CA LEU A 3 -64.89 -34.17 -22.14
C LEU A 3 -66.15 -33.33 -22.39
N THR A 4 -67.22 -33.68 -21.71
CA THR A 4 -68.46 -32.87 -21.64
C THR A 4 -68.25 -31.77 -20.62
N GLY A 5 -68.24 -30.53 -21.10
CA GLY A 5 -68.13 -29.36 -20.24
C GLY A 5 -69.45 -29.06 -19.55
N GLU A 6 -69.48 -29.17 -18.24
CA GLU A 6 -70.54 -28.55 -17.43
C GLU A 6 -70.31 -27.03 -17.34
N ARG A 7 -71.32 -26.26 -17.71
CA ARG A 7 -71.31 -24.80 -17.53
C ARG A 7 -71.55 -24.50 -16.05
N LEU A 8 -70.54 -23.90 -15.41
CA LEU A 8 -70.69 -23.29 -14.09
C LEU A 8 -71.60 -22.05 -14.19
N GLU A 9 -72.83 -22.20 -13.76
CA GLU A 9 -73.74 -21.07 -13.52
C GLU A 9 -73.35 -20.36 -12.21
N LEU A 10 -72.67 -19.24 -12.32
CA LEU A 10 -72.42 -18.34 -11.20
C LEU A 10 -73.68 -17.53 -10.92
N SER A 11 -74.57 -18.04 -10.09
CA SER A 11 -75.70 -17.29 -9.57
C SER A 11 -75.19 -16.20 -8.61
N ARG A 12 -75.26 -14.96 -9.01
CA ARG A 12 -74.92 -13.78 -8.21
C ARG A 12 -76.03 -13.53 -7.22
N GLU A 13 -76.07 -14.23 -6.09
CA GLU A 13 -76.92 -13.83 -4.98
C GLU A 13 -76.49 -12.43 -4.50
N ARG A 14 -77.29 -11.43 -4.75
CA ARG A 14 -77.13 -10.10 -4.15
C ARG A 14 -77.45 -10.22 -2.66
N ARG A 15 -76.45 -10.49 -1.84
CA ARG A 15 -76.55 -10.33 -0.38
C ARG A 15 -76.80 -8.88 -0.11
N ARG A 16 -78.00 -8.53 0.34
CA ARG A 16 -78.30 -7.19 0.84
C ARG A 16 -77.34 -6.91 2.02
N SER A 17 -76.50 -5.86 1.90
CA SER A 17 -75.65 -5.42 2.98
C SER A 17 -76.50 -5.00 4.16
N ASN A 18 -76.19 -5.51 5.34
CA ASN A 18 -76.91 -5.11 6.56
C ASN A 18 -76.65 -3.60 6.82
N PRO A 19 -77.71 -2.75 6.82
CA PRO A 19 -77.57 -1.32 6.93
C PRO A 19 -76.82 -0.89 8.20
N TRP A 20 -76.91 -1.71 9.28
CA TRP A 20 -76.15 -1.49 10.50
C TRP A 20 -74.63 -1.66 10.31
N ARG A 21 -74.20 -2.64 9.52
CA ARG A 21 -72.76 -2.84 9.21
C ARG A 21 -72.20 -1.70 8.35
N VAL A 22 -73.01 -1.17 7.42
CA VAL A 22 -72.60 -0.04 6.60
C VAL A 22 -72.48 1.23 7.46
N LEU A 23 -73.39 1.43 8.40
CA LEU A 23 -73.38 2.58 9.31
C LEU A 23 -72.18 2.51 10.27
N VAL A 24 -71.87 1.35 10.83
CA VAL A 24 -70.68 1.16 11.68
C VAL A 24 -69.37 1.37 10.90
N LEU A 25 -69.29 0.89 9.67
CA LEU A 25 -68.10 1.14 8.82
C LEU A 25 -67.94 2.61 8.45
N LEU A 26 -69.03 3.32 8.13
CA LEU A 26 -69.00 4.74 7.85
C LEU A 26 -68.60 5.57 9.08
N THR A 27 -69.08 5.23 10.27
CA THR A 27 -68.64 5.89 11.50
C THR A 27 -67.17 5.65 11.83
N LEU A 28 -66.65 4.42 11.61
CA LEU A 28 -65.25 4.11 11.77
C LEU A 28 -64.36 4.85 10.77
N ILE A 29 -64.77 4.91 9.50
CA ILE A 29 -64.05 5.67 8.45
C ILE A 29 -64.07 7.18 8.78
N MET A 30 -65.24 7.72 9.20
CA MET A 30 -65.36 9.13 9.57
C MET A 30 -64.52 9.45 10.80
N GLY A 31 -64.53 8.56 11.82
CA GLY A 31 -63.65 8.66 13.00
C GLY A 31 -62.16 8.61 12.64
N GLY A 32 -61.78 7.74 11.72
CA GLY A 32 -60.41 7.66 11.20
C GLY A 32 -59.97 8.91 10.46
N VAL A 33 -60.86 9.49 9.62
CA VAL A 33 -60.59 10.76 8.89
C VAL A 33 -60.47 11.94 9.85
N LEU A 34 -61.31 12.00 10.90
CA LEU A 34 -61.22 13.03 11.94
C LEU A 34 -59.95 12.90 12.77
N LEU A 35 -59.51 11.68 13.11
CA LEU A 35 -58.24 11.42 13.79
C LEU A 35 -57.05 11.85 12.92
N LEU A 36 -57.04 11.53 11.63
CA LEU A 36 -55.99 11.95 10.70
C LEU A 36 -55.95 13.49 10.54
N ARG A 37 -57.08 14.14 10.56
CA ARG A 37 -57.15 15.62 10.54
C ARG A 37 -56.66 16.24 11.86
N ALA A 38 -57.00 15.67 13.00
CA ALA A 38 -56.53 16.12 14.30
C ALA A 38 -55.00 15.91 14.47
N GLU A 39 -54.46 14.82 13.87
CA GLU A 39 -53.02 14.58 13.78
C GLU A 39 -52.32 15.63 12.89
N GLN A 40 -52.89 15.96 11.72
CA GLN A 40 -52.34 16.99 10.82
C GLN A 40 -52.38 18.39 11.44
N GLN A 41 -53.33 18.65 12.34
CA GLN A 41 -53.50 19.92 13.06
C GLN A 41 -52.67 19.97 14.36
N GLY A 42 -52.00 18.87 14.71
CA GLY A 42 -51.19 18.80 15.95
C GLY A 42 -51.97 18.66 17.25
N GLU A 43 -53.29 18.44 17.16
CA GLU A 43 -54.17 18.31 18.34
C GLU A 43 -54.12 16.94 19.01
N VAL A 44 -53.66 15.90 18.27
CA VAL A 44 -53.53 14.53 18.76
C VAL A 44 -52.16 14.00 18.34
N GLN A 45 -51.37 13.57 19.31
CA GLN A 45 -50.11 12.90 19.01
C GLN A 45 -50.40 11.43 18.64
N PRO A 46 -49.76 10.87 17.57
CA PRO A 46 -49.93 9.48 17.22
C PRO A 46 -49.47 8.58 18.37
N LEU A 47 -50.24 7.56 18.70
CA LEU A 47 -49.99 6.59 19.76
C LEU A 47 -48.67 5.79 19.56
N PHE A 48 -48.12 5.80 18.36
CA PHE A 48 -46.88 5.18 17.96
C PHE A 48 -46.01 6.19 17.19
N LEU A 49 -45.59 7.25 17.87
CA LEU A 49 -44.45 8.01 17.36
C LEU A 49 -43.25 7.04 17.40
N PRO A 50 -42.54 6.85 16.27
CA PRO A 50 -41.25 6.17 16.36
C PRO A 50 -40.46 6.95 17.40
N THR A 51 -40.04 6.26 18.47
CA THR A 51 -39.11 6.84 19.44
C THR A 51 -37.95 7.38 18.59
N PRO A 52 -37.61 8.68 18.70
CA PRO A 52 -36.46 9.18 17.96
C PRO A 52 -35.30 8.23 18.30
N THR A 53 -34.80 7.54 17.29
CA THR A 53 -33.61 6.69 17.45
C THR A 53 -32.58 7.61 18.05
N ALA A 54 -32.10 7.28 19.26
CA ALA A 54 -31.09 8.08 19.94
C ALA A 54 -29.97 8.31 18.92
N THR A 55 -29.73 9.57 18.55
CA THR A 55 -28.66 9.91 17.63
C THR A 55 -27.39 9.35 18.23
N ARG A 56 -26.75 8.39 17.55
CA ARG A 56 -25.50 7.78 18.01
C ARG A 56 -24.51 8.89 18.34
N ASN A 57 -23.94 8.84 19.51
CA ASN A 57 -22.92 9.79 19.95
C ASN A 57 -21.52 9.35 19.49
N ALA A 58 -20.52 10.21 19.63
CA ALA A 58 -19.14 9.91 19.23
C ALA A 58 -18.58 8.65 19.91
N LEU A 59 -18.90 8.43 21.20
CA LEU A 59 -18.45 7.24 21.92
C LEU A 59 -19.02 5.95 21.32
N SER A 60 -20.30 5.95 20.96
CA SER A 60 -20.92 4.76 20.33
C SER A 60 -20.27 4.41 18.98
N HIS A 61 -19.85 5.41 18.18
CA HIS A 61 -19.11 5.18 16.95
C HIS A 61 -17.67 4.71 17.21
N ALA A 62 -17.02 5.20 18.27
CA ALA A 62 -15.70 4.73 18.67
C ALA A 62 -15.75 3.27 19.16
N GLU A 63 -16.76 2.89 19.95
CA GLU A 63 -16.98 1.49 20.37
C GLU A 63 -17.27 0.56 19.17
N GLU A 64 -18.03 1.04 18.19
CA GLU A 64 -18.29 0.34 16.92
C GLU A 64 -16.98 0.16 16.13
N ALA A 65 -16.13 1.20 16.07
CA ALA A 65 -14.83 1.15 15.43
C ALA A 65 -13.92 0.10 16.07
N GLU A 66 -13.82 0.08 17.40
CA GLU A 66 -13.03 -0.95 18.11
C GLU A 66 -13.59 -2.35 17.89
N ALA A 67 -14.92 -2.51 17.82
CA ALA A 67 -15.54 -3.80 17.51
C ALA A 67 -15.18 -4.26 16.08
N HIS A 68 -15.22 -3.37 15.08
CA HIS A 68 -14.78 -3.65 13.72
C HIS A 68 -13.29 -3.99 13.67
N PHE A 69 -12.45 -3.25 14.37
CA PHE A 69 -11.02 -3.52 14.46
C PHE A 69 -10.75 -4.89 15.13
N ALA A 70 -11.43 -5.20 16.22
CA ALA A 70 -11.34 -6.51 16.87
C ALA A 70 -11.79 -7.66 15.94
N ALA A 71 -12.78 -7.40 15.08
CA ALA A 71 -13.24 -8.34 14.05
C ALA A 71 -12.27 -8.46 12.86
N GLY A 72 -11.25 -7.57 12.74
CA GLY A 72 -10.29 -7.54 11.64
C GLY A 72 -10.71 -6.68 10.46
N ASN A 73 -11.88 -6.04 10.51
CA ASN A 73 -12.36 -5.16 9.45
C ASN A 73 -11.85 -3.73 9.66
N ILE A 74 -10.61 -3.47 9.26
CA ILE A 74 -9.92 -2.19 9.50
C ILE A 74 -10.61 -1.03 8.78
N GLU A 75 -11.08 -1.21 7.54
CA GLU A 75 -11.74 -0.14 6.78
C GLU A 75 -13.08 0.26 7.41
N ALA A 76 -13.90 -0.69 7.87
CA ALA A 76 -15.12 -0.38 8.60
C ALA A 76 -14.82 0.32 9.94
N ALA A 77 -13.73 -0.05 10.61
CA ALA A 77 -13.28 0.63 11.81
C ALA A 77 -12.86 2.08 11.54
N ILE A 78 -12.15 2.34 10.45
CA ILE A 78 -11.79 3.69 10.01
C ILE A 78 -13.04 4.53 9.74
N GLN A 79 -14.02 3.99 9.01
CA GLN A 79 -15.28 4.69 8.74
C GLN A 79 -16.03 5.04 10.03
N ALA A 80 -16.10 4.11 10.98
CA ALA A 80 -16.74 4.35 12.26
C ALA A 80 -15.99 5.42 13.09
N TYR A 81 -14.65 5.45 13.09
CA TYR A 81 -13.89 6.54 13.71
C TYR A 81 -14.06 7.87 12.99
N GLN A 82 -14.17 7.90 11.67
CA GLN A 82 -14.49 9.12 10.90
C GLN A 82 -15.86 9.70 11.33
N GLU A 83 -16.86 8.85 11.53
CA GLU A 83 -18.14 9.28 12.12
C GLU A 83 -17.97 9.79 13.56
N ALA A 84 -17.17 9.11 14.39
CA ALA A 84 -16.90 9.54 15.77
C ALA A 84 -16.27 10.94 15.81
N VAL A 85 -15.21 11.21 15.01
CA VAL A 85 -14.57 12.53 14.97
C VAL A 85 -15.49 13.60 14.35
N SER A 86 -16.40 13.24 13.43
CA SER A 86 -17.40 14.16 12.92
C SER A 86 -18.38 14.66 13.99
N LYS A 87 -18.68 13.81 14.99
CA LYS A 87 -19.59 14.13 16.10
C LYS A 87 -18.87 14.85 17.26
N ALA A 88 -17.58 14.57 17.47
CA ALA A 88 -16.78 15.18 18.51
C ALA A 88 -15.38 15.58 17.99
N PRO A 89 -15.30 16.61 17.12
CA PRO A 89 -14.04 16.99 16.44
C PRO A 89 -12.97 17.53 17.39
N SER A 90 -13.31 17.89 18.62
CA SER A 90 -12.38 18.39 19.65
C SER A 90 -11.72 17.27 20.49
N GLU A 91 -12.12 16.01 20.30
CA GLU A 91 -11.61 14.88 21.08
C GLU A 91 -10.34 14.30 20.44
N ALA A 92 -9.17 14.72 20.95
CA ALA A 92 -7.85 14.31 20.43
C ALA A 92 -7.66 12.79 20.36
N ALA A 93 -8.17 12.03 21.34
CA ALA A 93 -8.04 10.57 21.39
C ALA A 93 -8.73 9.86 20.21
N LEU A 94 -9.85 10.40 19.72
CA LEU A 94 -10.54 9.84 18.54
C LEU A 94 -9.71 10.01 17.26
N TRP A 95 -9.09 11.17 17.09
CA TRP A 95 -8.19 11.44 15.96
C TRP A 95 -6.93 10.56 16.02
N ALA A 96 -6.35 10.37 17.21
CA ALA A 96 -5.19 9.50 17.39
C ALA A 96 -5.52 8.04 17.05
N ASN A 97 -6.65 7.51 17.52
CA ASN A 97 -7.07 6.14 17.18
C ASN A 97 -7.40 6.00 15.68
N LEU A 98 -8.04 7.00 15.08
CA LEU A 98 -8.25 7.03 13.60
C LEU A 98 -6.91 6.93 12.87
N ALA A 99 -5.92 7.74 13.25
CA ALA A 99 -4.59 7.72 12.66
C ALA A 99 -3.90 6.36 12.81
N ARG A 100 -4.00 5.72 13.98
CA ARG A 100 -3.48 4.37 14.23
C ARG A 100 -4.05 3.34 13.24
N LEU A 101 -5.36 3.34 13.06
CA LEU A 101 -6.01 2.40 12.14
C LEU A 101 -5.70 2.70 10.68
N GLN A 102 -5.62 3.98 10.29
CA GLN A 102 -5.18 4.38 8.94
C GLN A 102 -3.75 3.90 8.68
N THR A 103 -2.87 3.95 9.70
CA THR A 103 -1.51 3.41 9.58
C THR A 103 -1.52 1.91 9.33
N TYR A 104 -2.27 1.13 10.11
CA TYR A 104 -2.37 -0.33 9.87
C TYR A 104 -3.05 -0.68 8.56
N SER A 105 -4.06 0.10 8.14
CA SER A 105 -4.69 -0.06 6.83
C SER A 105 -3.69 0.09 5.68
N SER A 106 -2.64 0.91 5.86
CA SER A 106 -1.62 1.09 4.81
C SER A 106 -0.91 -0.21 4.42
N ALA A 107 -0.84 -1.20 5.33
CA ALA A 107 -0.27 -2.52 5.04
C ALA A 107 -1.13 -3.38 4.10
N LEU A 108 -2.41 -3.06 3.92
CA LEU A 108 -3.30 -3.73 2.97
C LEU A 108 -3.15 -3.19 1.54
N HIS A 109 -2.55 -2.00 1.39
CA HIS A 109 -2.30 -1.40 0.10
C HIS A 109 -1.07 -2.02 -0.57
N THR A 110 -1.21 -2.42 -1.81
CA THR A 110 -0.20 -3.16 -2.57
C THR A 110 0.75 -2.28 -3.35
N THR A 111 0.30 -1.07 -3.76
CA THR A 111 1.16 -0.10 -4.44
C THR A 111 1.78 0.87 -3.43
N LEU A 112 2.99 1.31 -3.72
CA LEU A 112 3.68 2.32 -2.91
C LEU A 112 2.91 3.64 -2.89
N GLU A 113 2.29 4.03 -4.00
CA GLU A 113 1.49 5.25 -4.12
C GLU A 113 0.27 5.22 -3.18
N SER A 114 -0.56 4.16 -3.24
CA SER A 114 -1.74 4.03 -2.38
C SER A 114 -1.38 3.91 -0.90
N ARG A 115 -0.24 3.28 -0.59
CA ARG A 115 0.30 3.22 0.78
C ARG A 115 0.67 4.62 1.29
N ARG A 116 1.37 5.43 0.46
CA ARG A 116 1.74 6.81 0.79
C ARG A 116 0.52 7.70 1.01
N GLU A 117 -0.50 7.57 0.17
CA GLU A 117 -1.76 8.30 0.31
C GLU A 117 -2.44 7.98 1.65
N ARG A 118 -2.58 6.70 1.98
CA ARG A 118 -3.16 6.27 3.26
C ARG A 118 -2.36 6.79 4.47
N LEU A 119 -1.03 6.74 4.40
CA LEU A 119 -0.17 7.29 5.45
C LEU A 119 -0.23 8.83 5.52
N ALA A 120 -0.46 9.52 4.40
CA ALA A 120 -0.71 10.96 4.41
C ALA A 120 -2.02 11.32 5.11
N GLU A 121 -3.07 10.50 4.97
CA GLU A 121 -4.30 10.65 5.75
C GLU A 121 -4.04 10.43 7.25
N ALA A 122 -3.26 9.40 7.60
CA ALA A 122 -2.88 9.12 8.98
C ALA A 122 -2.11 10.29 9.61
N ARG A 123 -1.17 10.89 8.88
CA ARG A 123 -0.45 12.09 9.34
C ARG A 123 -1.38 13.26 9.61
N LYS A 124 -2.33 13.56 8.72
CA LYS A 124 -3.33 14.61 8.94
C LYS A 124 -4.15 14.36 10.20
N SER A 125 -4.57 13.12 10.42
CA SER A 125 -5.36 12.75 11.60
C SER A 125 -4.55 12.89 12.88
N ILE A 126 -3.29 12.47 12.90
CA ILE A 126 -2.47 12.53 14.12
C ILE A 126 -2.00 13.95 14.43
N ASP A 127 -1.67 14.75 13.41
CA ASP A 127 -1.31 16.15 13.60
C ASP A 127 -2.49 16.94 14.20
N GLN A 128 -3.73 16.66 13.73
CA GLN A 128 -4.94 17.20 14.34
C GLN A 128 -5.10 16.77 15.81
N ALA A 129 -4.78 15.51 16.16
CA ALA A 129 -4.84 15.05 17.54
C ALA A 129 -3.85 15.80 18.44
N VAL A 130 -2.62 16.00 17.98
CA VAL A 130 -1.56 16.73 18.71
C VAL A 130 -1.88 18.21 18.83
N GLU A 131 -2.44 18.83 17.78
CA GLU A 131 -2.89 20.24 17.82
C GLU A 131 -3.98 20.44 18.87
N LEU A 132 -4.96 19.52 18.96
CA LEU A 132 -6.04 19.56 19.95
C LEU A 132 -5.56 19.33 21.39
N ASN A 133 -4.57 18.47 21.59
CA ASN A 133 -4.00 18.20 22.91
C ASN A 133 -2.48 17.97 22.83
N PRO A 134 -1.67 19.04 22.85
CA PRO A 134 -0.20 18.96 22.77
C PRO A 134 0.47 18.22 23.95
N ASP A 135 -0.24 18.03 25.06
CA ASP A 135 0.25 17.34 26.26
C ASP A 135 -0.28 15.90 26.36
N SER A 136 -0.81 15.34 25.28
CA SER A 136 -1.24 13.95 25.22
C SER A 136 -0.07 13.01 24.92
N ALA A 137 0.45 12.29 25.92
CA ALA A 137 1.45 11.25 25.71
C ALA A 137 0.99 10.18 24.71
N PHE A 138 -0.30 9.82 24.73
CA PHE A 138 -0.89 8.87 23.80
C PHE A 138 -0.87 9.39 22.36
N ALA A 139 -1.26 10.65 22.11
CA ALA A 139 -1.23 11.21 20.76
C ALA A 139 0.21 11.26 20.22
N HIS A 140 1.19 11.64 21.03
CA HIS A 140 2.59 11.62 20.63
C HIS A 140 3.12 10.19 20.40
N ALA A 141 2.71 9.19 21.18
CA ALA A 141 3.07 7.80 20.90
C ALA A 141 2.51 7.31 19.56
N ILE A 142 1.25 7.61 19.25
CA ILE A 142 0.68 7.27 17.92
C ILE A 142 1.35 8.09 16.80
N ARG A 143 1.73 9.36 17.06
CA ARG A 143 2.51 10.14 16.07
C ARG A 143 3.82 9.45 15.72
N THR A 144 4.51 8.88 16.70
CA THR A 144 5.70 8.07 16.47
C THR A 144 5.43 6.96 15.44
N LEU A 145 4.40 6.14 15.67
CA LEU A 145 4.01 5.05 14.77
C LEU A 145 3.71 5.55 13.36
N VAL A 146 2.91 6.62 13.22
CA VAL A 146 2.48 7.16 11.92
C VAL A 146 3.67 7.66 11.10
N TYR A 147 4.58 8.40 11.73
CA TYR A 147 5.73 8.96 11.03
C TYR A 147 6.80 7.92 10.73
N ASP A 148 6.99 6.92 11.58
CA ASP A 148 7.88 5.78 11.34
C ASP A 148 7.42 4.95 10.12
N TRP A 149 6.15 4.59 10.07
CA TRP A 149 5.59 3.89 8.90
C TRP A 149 5.56 4.76 7.64
N SER A 150 5.45 6.10 7.80
CA SER A 150 5.61 7.01 6.67
C SER A 150 7.03 7.01 6.13
N ALA A 151 8.04 6.91 7.02
CA ALA A 151 9.43 6.80 6.63
C ALA A 151 9.72 5.51 5.84
N SER A 152 9.14 4.38 6.27
CA SER A 152 9.33 3.09 5.60
C SER A 152 8.63 3.01 4.22
N ALA A 153 7.66 3.89 3.96
CA ALA A 153 7.00 4.01 2.65
C ALA A 153 7.71 5.00 1.70
N GLU A 154 8.72 5.72 2.16
CA GLU A 154 9.48 6.63 1.31
C GLU A 154 10.67 5.92 0.67
N VAL A 155 10.71 6.02 -0.65
CA VAL A 155 11.86 5.64 -1.46
C VAL A 155 12.88 6.77 -1.41
N LYS A 156 14.15 6.47 -1.59
CA LYS A 156 15.19 7.50 -1.75
C LYS A 156 14.86 8.34 -2.99
N ASP A 157 14.41 9.57 -2.77
CA ASP A 157 14.03 10.47 -3.86
C ASP A 157 15.28 10.86 -4.66
N VAL A 158 15.45 10.26 -5.84
CA VAL A 158 16.37 10.75 -6.85
C VAL A 158 15.70 11.93 -7.55
N ILE A 159 16.36 13.07 -7.62
CA ILE A 159 15.82 14.24 -8.32
C ILE A 159 15.61 13.88 -9.80
N THR A 160 14.39 14.06 -10.27
CA THR A 160 13.96 13.75 -11.64
C THR A 160 13.47 15.01 -12.37
N VAL A 161 13.27 14.89 -13.68
CA VAL A 161 12.62 15.95 -14.47
C VAL A 161 11.19 16.14 -13.96
N GLY A 162 10.79 17.38 -13.71
CA GLY A 162 9.52 17.76 -13.10
C GLY A 162 9.62 18.10 -11.60
N ASP A 163 10.71 17.74 -10.93
CA ASP A 163 10.90 18.08 -9.53
C ASP A 163 11.29 19.55 -9.35
N ARG A 164 10.85 20.14 -8.26
CA ARG A 164 11.22 21.49 -7.89
C ARG A 164 12.44 21.47 -6.98
N VAL A 165 13.48 22.20 -7.40
CA VAL A 165 14.76 22.24 -6.67
C VAL A 165 15.17 23.66 -6.34
N ARG A 166 15.92 23.80 -5.25
CA ARG A 166 16.65 25.01 -4.87
C ARG A 166 18.11 24.86 -5.29
N VAL A 167 18.61 25.82 -6.04
CA VAL A 167 19.99 25.80 -6.53
C VAL A 167 20.79 26.91 -5.84
N VAL A 168 21.90 26.54 -5.23
CA VAL A 168 22.92 27.46 -4.71
C VAL A 168 24.16 27.32 -5.57
N GLY A 169 24.60 28.38 -6.17
CA GLY A 169 25.73 28.34 -7.09
C GLY A 169 26.41 29.69 -7.27
N VAL A 170 27.32 29.78 -8.23
CA VAL A 170 28.04 31.00 -8.61
C VAL A 170 27.84 31.27 -10.10
N ILE A 171 27.75 32.53 -10.46
CA ILE A 171 27.75 32.96 -11.86
C ILE A 171 29.19 33.34 -12.23
N SER A 172 29.75 32.63 -13.22
CA SER A 172 31.08 32.96 -13.76
C SER A 172 31.01 34.11 -14.78
N GLU A 173 32.19 34.76 -15.05
CA GLU A 173 32.32 35.71 -16.14
C GLU A 173 31.85 35.09 -17.45
N GLY A 174 30.73 35.57 -18.01
CA GLY A 174 30.08 35.01 -19.19
C GLY A 174 28.70 34.41 -18.95
N GLY A 175 28.13 34.56 -17.73
CA GLY A 175 26.73 34.19 -17.41
C GLY A 175 26.48 32.71 -17.22
N ARG A 176 27.53 31.89 -17.08
CA ARG A 176 27.37 30.46 -16.76
C ARG A 176 27.13 30.26 -15.26
N ILE A 177 26.09 29.51 -14.93
CA ILE A 177 25.78 29.14 -13.55
C ILE A 177 26.46 27.81 -13.26
N THR A 178 27.27 27.75 -12.21
CA THR A 178 27.84 26.51 -11.69
C THR A 178 27.24 26.27 -10.31
N ALA A 179 26.56 25.14 -10.13
CA ALA A 179 25.96 24.78 -8.87
C ALA A 179 27.02 24.33 -7.87
N ASN A 180 26.90 24.83 -6.64
CA ASN A 180 27.60 24.28 -5.47
C ASN A 180 26.70 23.26 -4.74
N VAL A 181 25.40 23.57 -4.64
CA VAL A 181 24.40 22.72 -4.02
C VAL A 181 23.11 22.75 -4.85
N ILE A 182 22.52 21.60 -5.10
CA ILE A 182 21.16 21.46 -5.61
C ILE A 182 20.38 20.68 -4.55
N GLU A 183 19.27 21.24 -4.08
CA GLU A 183 18.46 20.67 -3.01
C GLU A 183 17.01 20.52 -3.47
N LEU A 184 16.42 19.35 -3.29
CA LEU A 184 15.01 19.10 -3.60
C LEU A 184 14.11 19.90 -2.65
N GLU A 185 13.14 20.65 -3.18
CA GLU A 185 12.14 21.37 -2.38
C GLU A 185 10.98 20.44 -2.01
N GLY A 186 10.65 20.36 -0.72
CA GLY A 186 9.53 19.54 -0.26
C GLY A 186 8.17 20.12 -0.64
N LEU A 187 7.20 19.28 -0.92
CA LEU A 187 5.81 19.61 -1.26
C LEU A 187 4.99 20.27 -0.11
N GLY A 188 5.64 20.92 0.86
CA GLY A 188 4.99 21.57 2.00
C GLY A 188 5.27 23.06 2.15
N GLU A 189 6.21 23.63 1.41
CA GLU A 189 6.53 25.05 1.50
C GLU A 189 6.17 25.76 0.18
N ALA A 190 4.89 25.94 -0.06
CA ALA A 190 4.39 26.85 -1.08
C ALA A 190 4.35 28.27 -0.51
N GLU A 191 5.51 28.85 -0.22
CA GLU A 191 5.68 30.30 -0.17
C GLU A 191 6.86 30.65 -1.04
N ALA A 192 6.52 31.23 -2.20
CA ALA A 192 7.47 31.87 -3.08
C ALA A 192 8.18 32.98 -2.32
N THR A 193 9.39 32.71 -1.85
CA THR A 193 10.30 33.81 -1.50
C THR A 193 10.79 34.43 -2.79
N PRO A 194 10.68 35.76 -2.93
CA PRO A 194 11.08 36.43 -4.14
C PRO A 194 12.59 36.30 -4.34
N GLU A 195 13.00 36.32 -5.61
CA GLU A 195 14.39 36.37 -6.05
C GLU A 195 15.18 37.41 -5.25
N THR A 196 15.99 36.92 -4.32
CA THR A 196 16.94 37.80 -3.64
C THR A 196 18.28 37.66 -4.34
N GLU A 197 18.57 38.58 -5.28
CA GLU A 197 19.91 38.76 -5.79
C GLU A 197 20.82 39.26 -4.64
N LEU A 198 21.65 38.38 -4.12
CA LEU A 198 22.73 38.74 -3.22
C LEU A 198 23.87 39.30 -4.06
N SER A 199 24.00 40.63 -4.08
CA SER A 199 25.07 41.38 -4.77
C SER A 199 26.36 41.33 -3.98
N GLY A 200 27.43 40.83 -4.62
CA GLY A 200 28.82 40.80 -4.16
C GLY A 200 29.33 39.36 -4.07
N GLU A 201 30.48 38.98 -4.66
CA GLU A 201 31.08 37.61 -4.76
C GLU A 201 30.28 36.45 -4.13
N ALA A 202 29.01 36.63 -3.95
CA ALA A 202 28.02 35.88 -3.25
C ALA A 202 27.27 34.97 -4.22
N GLY A 203 27.09 33.76 -3.81
CA GLY A 203 26.43 32.72 -4.58
C GLY A 203 25.02 33.11 -5.04
N LEU A 204 24.63 32.64 -6.21
CA LEU A 204 23.28 32.71 -6.73
C LEU A 204 22.42 31.71 -5.95
N LEU A 205 21.24 32.14 -5.49
CA LEU A 205 20.22 31.30 -4.91
C LEU A 205 18.92 31.45 -5.72
N PHE A 206 18.39 30.37 -6.25
CA PHE A 206 17.07 30.38 -6.89
C PHE A 206 16.40 28.99 -6.80
N SER A 207 15.11 28.99 -7.01
CA SER A 207 14.31 27.75 -7.08
C SER A 207 13.66 27.63 -8.45
N GLY A 208 13.51 26.40 -8.94
CA GLY A 208 12.88 26.13 -10.23
C GLY A 208 12.57 24.66 -10.43
N GLU A 209 11.75 24.39 -11.42
CA GLU A 209 11.45 23.02 -11.84
C GLU A 209 12.61 22.48 -12.69
N VAL A 210 12.94 21.21 -12.50
CA VAL A 210 13.95 20.50 -13.29
C VAL A 210 13.35 20.13 -14.64
N GLU A 211 13.81 20.74 -15.71
CA GLU A 211 13.33 20.54 -17.08
C GLU A 211 14.15 19.49 -17.84
N ALA A 212 15.44 19.36 -17.52
CA ALA A 212 16.33 18.39 -18.11
C ALA A 212 17.50 18.05 -17.19
N ILE A 213 17.91 16.79 -17.20
CA ILE A 213 19.08 16.27 -16.47
C ILE A 213 20.04 15.64 -17.46
N THR A 214 21.29 16.10 -17.45
CA THR A 214 22.41 15.47 -18.14
C THR A 214 23.57 15.27 -17.17
N GLN A 215 24.57 14.51 -17.58
CA GLN A 215 25.70 14.18 -16.72
C GLN A 215 26.51 15.42 -16.24
N ASP A 216 26.57 16.47 -17.07
CA ASP A 216 27.40 17.65 -16.83
C ASP A 216 26.59 18.92 -16.54
N ALA A 217 25.28 18.92 -16.80
CA ALA A 217 24.44 20.11 -16.65
C ALA A 217 22.96 19.75 -16.50
N TRP A 218 22.24 20.55 -15.71
CA TRP A 218 20.80 20.47 -15.56
C TRP A 218 20.13 21.73 -16.10
N VAL A 219 18.89 21.63 -16.55
CA VAL A 219 18.06 22.81 -16.84
C VAL A 219 17.04 22.94 -15.73
N VAL A 220 17.07 24.07 -15.01
CA VAL A 220 16.20 24.34 -13.86
C VAL A 220 15.60 25.74 -14.03
N GLY A 221 14.26 25.81 -14.12
CA GLY A 221 13.54 27.08 -14.31
C GLY A 221 14.03 27.86 -15.54
N GLY A 222 14.24 27.18 -16.68
CA GLY A 222 14.75 27.76 -17.92
C GLY A 222 16.23 28.14 -17.93
N ARG A 223 16.98 27.81 -16.86
CA ARG A 223 18.41 28.17 -16.70
C ARG A 223 19.27 26.91 -16.80
N THR A 224 20.34 26.97 -17.59
CA THR A 224 21.32 25.87 -17.63
C THR A 224 22.29 25.96 -16.46
N ILE A 225 22.32 24.95 -15.64
CA ILE A 225 23.14 24.81 -14.45
C ILE A 225 24.24 23.80 -14.73
N ASN A 226 25.47 24.21 -14.72
CA ASN A 226 26.61 23.32 -14.89
C ASN A 226 26.92 22.63 -13.55
N LEU A 227 27.19 21.33 -13.62
CA LEU A 227 27.64 20.55 -12.49
C LEU A 227 29.17 20.49 -12.48
N SER A 228 29.75 20.56 -11.30
CA SER A 228 31.16 20.32 -11.06
C SER A 228 31.33 19.02 -10.24
N PRO A 229 32.51 18.41 -10.20
CA PRO A 229 32.77 17.28 -9.31
C PRO A 229 32.60 17.61 -7.81
N LEU A 230 32.49 18.91 -7.48
CA LEU A 230 32.26 19.39 -6.13
C LEU A 230 30.79 19.79 -5.88
N THR A 231 29.92 19.68 -6.88
CA THR A 231 28.49 19.98 -6.73
C THR A 231 27.86 18.96 -5.80
N VAL A 232 27.32 19.42 -4.68
CA VAL A 232 26.60 18.58 -3.73
C VAL A 232 25.13 18.57 -4.12
N ILE A 233 24.63 17.42 -4.56
CA ILE A 233 23.21 17.22 -4.80
C ILE A 233 22.61 16.70 -3.49
N ARG A 234 21.76 17.53 -2.86
CA ARG A 234 21.03 17.18 -1.64
C ARG A 234 19.63 16.75 -2.01
N GLU A 235 19.45 15.47 -2.08
CA GLU A 235 18.13 14.87 -2.09
C GLU A 235 17.55 15.06 -0.68
N LYS A 236 16.35 15.65 -0.56
CA LYS A 236 15.68 15.73 0.74
C LYS A 236 15.26 14.31 1.07
N ASN A 237 15.97 13.68 1.97
CA ASN A 237 15.66 12.34 2.40
C ASN A 237 14.40 12.41 3.29
N ARG A 238 13.21 12.34 2.66
CA ARG A 238 11.91 12.35 3.36
C ARG A 238 11.87 11.28 4.43
N ARG A 239 12.50 10.12 4.17
CA ARG A 239 12.62 9.06 5.15
C ARG A 239 13.32 9.53 6.43
N GLU A 240 14.46 10.21 6.31
CA GLU A 240 15.18 10.75 7.47
C GLU A 240 14.37 11.82 8.19
N ALA A 241 13.66 12.68 7.46
CA ALA A 241 12.79 13.69 8.04
C ALA A 241 11.64 13.04 8.85
N PHE A 242 10.99 12.03 8.30
CA PHE A 242 9.93 11.32 9.01
C PHE A 242 10.45 10.53 10.21
N LEU A 243 11.62 9.89 10.13
CA LEU A 243 12.26 9.23 11.28
C LEU A 243 12.64 10.22 12.38
N ALA A 244 13.09 11.43 12.02
CA ALA A 244 13.38 12.48 12.99
C ALA A 244 12.11 12.96 13.70
N GLU A 245 11.02 13.19 12.97
CA GLU A 245 9.71 13.54 13.53
C GLU A 245 9.16 12.42 14.44
N ALA A 246 9.29 11.16 14.01
CA ALA A 246 8.90 10.00 14.81
C ALA A 246 9.68 9.96 16.13
N GLN A 247 10.99 10.13 16.08
CA GLN A 247 11.85 10.13 17.26
C GLN A 247 11.53 11.29 18.20
N GLU A 248 11.30 12.50 17.67
CA GLU A 248 10.91 13.67 18.48
C GLU A 248 9.58 13.42 19.19
N ALA A 249 8.58 12.89 18.48
CA ALA A 249 7.29 12.54 19.04
C ALA A 249 7.42 11.49 20.17
N ALA A 250 8.24 10.46 19.98
CA ALA A 250 8.50 9.45 21.02
C ALA A 250 9.16 10.03 22.27
N ILE A 251 10.16 10.90 22.10
CA ILE A 251 10.81 11.61 23.20
C ILE A 251 9.79 12.47 23.95
N ARG A 252 8.93 13.19 23.23
CA ARG A 252 7.89 14.01 23.84
C ARG A 252 6.88 13.16 24.62
N ALA A 253 6.45 12.01 24.07
CA ALA A 253 5.58 11.07 24.78
C ALA A 253 6.22 10.58 26.08
N GLY A 254 7.51 10.21 26.05
CA GLY A 254 8.25 9.77 27.25
C GLY A 254 8.51 10.88 28.29
N GLN A 255 8.58 12.15 27.86
CA GLN A 255 8.66 13.30 28.78
C GLN A 255 7.33 13.53 29.52
N LEU A 256 6.21 13.34 28.82
CA LEU A 256 4.87 13.50 29.37
C LEU A 256 4.47 12.33 30.27
N ASP A 257 4.87 11.11 29.90
CA ASP A 257 4.61 9.88 30.65
C ASP A 257 5.81 8.91 30.49
N PRO A 258 6.75 8.89 31.44
CA PRO A 258 7.95 8.04 31.37
C PRO A 258 7.68 6.52 31.41
N GLU A 259 6.50 6.11 31.86
CA GLU A 259 6.07 4.71 31.92
C GLU A 259 5.09 4.36 30.76
N ASN A 260 4.99 5.21 29.74
CA ASN A 260 4.16 4.95 28.58
C ASN A 260 4.74 3.81 27.73
N ALA A 261 4.19 2.62 27.92
CA ALA A 261 4.67 1.43 27.22
C ALA A 261 4.54 1.51 25.69
N LEU A 262 3.50 2.19 25.17
CA LEU A 262 3.36 2.40 23.72
C LEU A 262 4.46 3.31 23.16
N ALA A 263 4.78 4.41 23.87
CA ALA A 263 5.85 5.30 23.47
C ALA A 263 7.20 4.60 23.43
N LEU A 264 7.49 3.75 24.43
CA LEU A 264 8.70 2.93 24.45
C LEU A 264 8.73 1.92 23.31
N ALA A 265 7.60 1.24 23.04
CA ALA A 265 7.50 0.29 21.95
C ALA A 265 7.72 0.96 20.60
N PHE A 266 7.00 2.04 20.28
CA PHE A 266 7.15 2.71 18.98
C PHE A 266 8.51 3.40 18.82
N LEU A 267 9.15 3.87 19.90
CA LEU A 267 10.55 4.33 19.83
C LEU A 267 11.50 3.18 19.52
N ALA A 268 11.22 1.97 20.01
CA ALA A 268 12.01 0.79 19.66
C ALA A 268 11.89 0.47 18.16
N GLU A 269 10.69 0.61 17.58
CA GLU A 269 10.46 0.43 16.13
C GLU A 269 11.27 1.44 15.31
N VAL A 270 11.24 2.72 15.67
CA VAL A 270 12.08 3.78 15.06
C VAL A 270 13.57 3.42 15.11
N TYR A 271 14.05 2.91 16.25
CA TYR A 271 15.46 2.52 16.37
C TYR A 271 15.81 1.29 15.52
N VAL A 272 14.89 0.35 15.29
CA VAL A 272 15.07 -0.72 14.30
C VAL A 272 15.28 -0.13 12.91
N ASP A 273 14.43 0.81 12.50
CA ASP A 273 14.51 1.45 11.18
C ASP A 273 15.76 2.33 10.99
N GLN A 274 16.33 2.79 12.09
CA GLN A 274 17.62 3.49 12.12
C GLN A 274 18.83 2.53 12.22
N GLY A 275 18.62 1.22 12.35
CA GLY A 275 19.68 0.22 12.55
C GLY A 275 20.25 0.15 13.97
N ASN A 276 19.63 0.84 14.94
CA ASN A 276 20.06 0.89 16.35
C ASN A 276 19.45 -0.24 17.19
N VAL A 277 19.67 -1.48 16.75
CA VAL A 277 19.00 -2.68 17.27
C VAL A 277 19.17 -2.89 18.78
N ALA A 278 20.35 -2.57 19.34
CA ALA A 278 20.58 -2.75 20.78
C ALA A 278 19.73 -1.82 21.66
N GLN A 279 19.51 -0.58 21.21
CA GLN A 279 18.64 0.37 21.91
C GLN A 279 17.17 -0.01 21.73
N ALA A 280 16.81 -0.51 20.57
CA ALA A 280 15.47 -1.02 20.29
C ALA A 280 15.08 -2.17 21.24
N ASP A 281 16.01 -3.12 21.50
CA ASP A 281 15.78 -4.26 22.37
C ASP A 281 15.48 -3.85 23.81
N ASP A 282 16.32 -2.97 24.41
CA ASP A 282 16.10 -2.47 25.79
C ASP A 282 14.74 -1.79 25.95
N LEU A 283 14.34 -0.98 24.97
CA LEU A 283 13.06 -0.28 25.00
C LEU A 283 11.87 -1.22 24.84
N ALA A 284 11.96 -2.18 23.91
CA ALA A 284 10.90 -3.15 23.67
C ALA A 284 10.72 -4.11 24.89
N GLU A 285 11.83 -4.60 25.49
CA GLU A 285 11.75 -5.40 26.72
C GLU A 285 11.09 -4.62 27.87
N ARG A 286 11.43 -3.35 28.04
CA ARG A 286 10.79 -2.47 29.03
C ARG A 286 9.30 -2.27 28.74
N ALA A 287 8.92 -2.04 27.49
CA ALA A 287 7.53 -1.89 27.09
C ALA A 287 6.70 -3.14 27.43
N VAL A 288 7.22 -4.33 27.11
CA VAL A 288 6.57 -5.61 27.45
C VAL A 288 6.52 -5.82 28.98
N ALA A 289 7.57 -5.45 29.71
CA ALA A 289 7.58 -5.54 31.18
C ALA A 289 6.49 -4.66 31.82
N LEU A 290 6.32 -3.43 31.34
CA LEU A 290 5.25 -2.51 31.78
C LEU A 290 3.86 -3.06 31.41
N ALA A 291 3.70 -3.60 30.21
CA ALA A 291 2.46 -4.22 29.78
C ALA A 291 2.04 -5.38 30.68
N ARG A 292 2.98 -6.23 31.09
CA ARG A 292 2.75 -7.36 32.03
C ARG A 292 2.37 -6.91 33.44
N GLN A 293 2.73 -5.71 33.86
CA GLN A 293 2.34 -5.12 35.14
C GLN A 293 0.91 -4.57 35.14
N GLY A 294 0.21 -4.60 34.03
CA GLY A 294 -1.20 -4.19 33.91
C GLY A 294 -1.41 -2.69 33.72
N GLY A 295 -0.37 -1.94 33.39
CA GLY A 295 -0.44 -0.48 33.17
C GLY A 295 -0.97 -0.09 31.76
N VAL A 296 -1.28 -1.06 30.90
CA VAL A 296 -1.69 -0.83 29.50
C VAL A 296 -3.07 -1.40 29.25
N ALA A 297 -3.94 -0.62 28.59
CA ALA A 297 -5.24 -1.11 28.16
C ALA A 297 -5.09 -2.29 27.18
N GLN A 298 -5.96 -3.28 27.30
CA GLN A 298 -5.86 -4.53 26.55
C GLN A 298 -5.85 -4.31 25.02
N GLU A 299 -6.49 -3.26 24.56
CA GLU A 299 -6.57 -2.88 23.15
C GLU A 299 -5.22 -2.50 22.51
N TYR A 300 -4.24 -2.08 23.34
CA TYR A 300 -2.90 -1.68 22.89
C TYR A 300 -1.81 -2.74 23.12
N LEU A 301 -2.13 -3.85 23.80
CA LEU A 301 -1.16 -4.93 24.05
C LEU A 301 -0.67 -5.56 22.74
N MET A 302 -1.55 -5.65 21.74
CA MET A 302 -1.18 -6.15 20.41
C MET A 302 -0.03 -5.34 19.81
N ASP A 303 -0.08 -4.01 19.92
CA ASP A 303 0.96 -3.11 19.37
C ASP A 303 2.32 -3.39 20.00
N ILE A 304 2.35 -3.59 21.34
CA ILE A 304 3.58 -3.84 22.09
C ILE A 304 4.20 -5.18 21.69
N HIS A 305 3.39 -6.26 21.62
CA HIS A 305 3.88 -7.57 21.19
C HIS A 305 4.35 -7.57 19.73
N ARG A 306 3.62 -6.88 18.84
CA ARG A 306 4.01 -6.71 17.45
C ARG A 306 5.38 -6.04 17.32
N VAL A 307 5.58 -4.93 18.01
CA VAL A 307 6.86 -4.19 17.95
C VAL A 307 7.99 -5.02 18.52
N TYR A 308 7.77 -5.68 19.66
CA TYR A 308 8.82 -6.53 20.23
C TYR A 308 9.19 -7.69 19.28
N ALA A 309 8.20 -8.26 18.59
CA ALA A 309 8.45 -9.25 17.55
C ALA A 309 9.31 -8.66 16.41
N THR A 310 9.01 -7.43 15.95
CA THR A 310 9.81 -6.74 14.92
C THR A 310 11.25 -6.51 15.36
N VAL A 311 11.47 -6.12 16.62
CA VAL A 311 12.83 -5.97 17.19
C VAL A 311 13.57 -7.30 17.19
N LEU A 312 12.93 -8.39 17.64
CA LEU A 312 13.52 -9.72 17.64
C LEU A 312 13.84 -10.24 16.23
N GLU A 313 12.97 -9.93 15.28
CA GLU A 313 13.16 -10.23 13.86
C GLU A 313 14.40 -9.52 13.29
N SER A 314 14.60 -8.24 13.62
CA SER A 314 15.79 -7.47 13.20
C SER A 314 17.10 -8.02 13.78
N GLN A 315 17.03 -8.74 14.89
CA GLN A 315 18.16 -9.47 15.50
C GLN A 315 18.38 -10.88 14.90
N GLY A 316 17.49 -11.32 13.98
CA GLY A 316 17.49 -12.69 13.47
C GLY A 316 16.95 -13.73 14.45
N LEU A 317 16.32 -13.32 15.55
CA LEU A 317 15.74 -14.18 16.57
C LEU A 317 14.31 -14.63 16.18
N TYR A 318 14.17 -15.18 14.98
CA TYR A 318 12.89 -15.46 14.32
C TYR A 318 11.94 -16.32 15.16
N LEU A 319 12.43 -17.32 15.90
CA LEU A 319 11.56 -18.15 16.76
C LEU A 319 10.93 -17.34 17.91
N ARG A 320 11.71 -16.46 18.55
CA ARG A 320 11.17 -15.56 19.57
C ARG A 320 10.21 -14.53 18.99
N ALA A 321 10.52 -14.00 17.80
CA ALA A 321 9.63 -13.10 17.09
C ALA A 321 8.27 -13.76 16.80
N ILE A 322 8.27 -15.02 16.35
CA ILE A 322 7.04 -15.80 16.14
C ILE A 322 6.24 -15.92 17.44
N GLU A 323 6.88 -16.20 18.58
CA GLU A 323 6.19 -16.29 19.88
C GLU A 323 5.46 -14.99 20.21
N GLU A 324 6.11 -13.84 20.04
CA GLU A 324 5.52 -12.53 20.32
C GLU A 324 4.41 -12.17 19.30
N TYR A 325 4.58 -12.46 18.01
CA TYR A 325 3.49 -12.30 17.04
C TYR A 325 2.29 -13.21 17.37
N LEU A 326 2.52 -14.41 17.88
CA LEU A 326 1.45 -15.30 18.35
C LEU A 326 0.71 -14.71 19.56
N GLU A 327 1.41 -14.05 20.50
CA GLU A 327 0.73 -13.31 21.58
C GLU A 327 -0.13 -12.17 21.01
N ALA A 328 0.37 -11.42 20.03
CA ALA A 328 -0.40 -10.39 19.34
C ALA A 328 -1.67 -10.96 18.68
N THR A 329 -1.58 -12.16 18.05
CA THR A 329 -2.75 -12.81 17.43
C THR A 329 -3.80 -13.30 18.45
N LYS A 330 -3.42 -13.57 19.70
CA LYS A 330 -4.40 -13.90 20.77
C LYS A 330 -5.28 -12.69 21.12
N ILE A 331 -4.73 -11.49 20.99
CA ILE A 331 -5.42 -10.23 21.28
C ILE A 331 -6.29 -9.81 20.08
N ARG A 332 -5.74 -9.92 18.87
CA ARG A 332 -6.39 -9.55 17.61
C ARG A 332 -6.27 -10.70 16.58
N PRO A 333 -7.11 -11.73 16.69
CA PRO A 333 -6.95 -12.96 15.90
C PRO A 333 -7.25 -12.82 14.40
N ASN A 334 -7.89 -11.73 13.99
CA ASN A 334 -8.31 -11.52 12.61
C ASN A 334 -7.47 -10.47 11.86
N LEU A 335 -6.39 -9.96 12.47
CA LEU A 335 -5.46 -9.06 11.78
C LEU A 335 -4.48 -9.86 10.93
N THR A 336 -4.70 -9.84 9.62
CA THR A 336 -4.02 -10.70 8.65
C THR A 336 -2.54 -10.41 8.51
N PHE A 337 -2.11 -9.15 8.66
CA PHE A 337 -0.70 -8.78 8.62
C PHE A 337 0.14 -9.47 9.70
N LEU A 338 -0.44 -9.82 10.87
CA LEU A 338 0.28 -10.58 11.90
C LEU A 338 0.64 -11.99 11.42
N TYR A 339 -0.27 -12.64 10.70
CA TYR A 339 -0.02 -13.96 10.10
C TYR A 339 0.98 -13.88 8.94
N LEU A 340 0.98 -12.77 8.18
CA LEU A 340 1.99 -12.54 7.15
C LEU A 340 3.39 -12.42 7.78
N ASN A 341 3.52 -11.70 8.89
CA ASN A 341 4.79 -11.58 9.61
C ASN A 341 5.25 -12.92 10.20
N ILE A 342 4.34 -13.70 10.80
CA ILE A 342 4.67 -15.05 11.28
C ILE A 342 5.17 -15.92 10.12
N GLY A 343 4.45 -15.94 8.99
CA GLY A 343 4.86 -16.69 7.81
C GLY A 343 6.21 -16.22 7.24
N ALA A 344 6.48 -14.91 7.25
CA ALA A 344 7.76 -14.35 6.82
C ALA A 344 8.92 -14.84 7.71
N ASN A 345 8.72 -14.92 9.02
CA ASN A 345 9.71 -15.46 9.97
C ASN A 345 9.96 -16.96 9.76
N TYR A 346 8.92 -17.78 9.54
CA TYR A 346 9.11 -19.20 9.17
C TYR A 346 9.83 -19.35 7.83
N ARG A 347 9.54 -18.49 6.85
CA ARG A 347 10.26 -18.46 5.58
C ARG A 347 11.74 -18.10 5.75
N ALA A 348 12.06 -17.16 6.66
CA ALA A 348 13.46 -16.84 7.02
C ALA A 348 14.18 -18.04 7.66
N LEU A 349 13.48 -18.83 8.45
CA LEU A 349 13.96 -20.10 9.01
C LEU A 349 14.05 -21.23 7.97
N ARG A 350 13.66 -20.99 6.71
CA ARG A 350 13.51 -21.98 5.63
C ARG A 350 12.46 -23.07 5.92
N ASP A 351 11.57 -22.86 6.86
CA ASP A 351 10.40 -23.68 7.08
C ASP A 351 9.27 -23.18 6.15
N PHE A 352 9.42 -23.50 4.87
CA PHE A 352 8.56 -23.01 3.82
C PHE A 352 7.13 -23.53 3.93
N ASP A 353 6.96 -24.78 4.36
CA ASP A 353 5.65 -25.41 4.48
C ASP A 353 4.83 -24.69 5.57
N THR A 354 5.40 -24.48 6.74
CA THR A 354 4.75 -23.73 7.82
C THR A 354 4.52 -22.25 7.41
N ALA A 355 5.44 -21.63 6.68
CA ALA A 355 5.26 -20.28 6.17
C ALA A 355 4.00 -20.19 5.28
N ILE A 356 3.85 -21.13 4.33
CA ILE A 356 2.68 -21.21 3.44
C ILE A 356 1.39 -21.42 4.23
N GLU A 357 1.39 -22.25 5.28
CA GLU A 357 0.22 -22.43 6.14
C GLU A 357 -0.24 -21.12 6.79
N TYR A 358 0.70 -20.29 7.30
CA TYR A 358 0.36 -19.01 7.90
C TYR A 358 -0.11 -17.98 6.87
N PHE A 359 0.50 -17.92 5.70
CA PHE A 359 0.03 -17.07 4.60
C PHE A 359 -1.36 -17.49 4.11
N ALA A 360 -1.61 -18.79 3.96
CA ALA A 360 -2.93 -19.32 3.61
C ALA A 360 -3.99 -19.02 4.69
N ARG A 361 -3.58 -19.01 5.97
CA ARG A 361 -4.46 -18.57 7.05
C ARG A 361 -4.84 -17.11 6.92
N ALA A 362 -3.89 -16.22 6.56
CA ALA A 362 -4.17 -14.82 6.28
C ALA A 362 -5.16 -14.68 5.11
N ALA A 363 -4.92 -15.39 3.99
CA ALA A 363 -5.83 -15.39 2.85
C ALA A 363 -7.25 -15.83 3.24
N LYS A 364 -7.37 -16.90 4.03
CA LYS A 364 -8.66 -17.41 4.49
C LYS A 364 -9.40 -16.42 5.40
N ILE A 365 -8.71 -15.69 6.26
CA ILE A 365 -9.30 -14.64 7.10
C ILE A 365 -9.82 -13.51 6.21
N ASN A 366 -9.03 -13.05 5.24
CA ASN A 366 -9.44 -12.02 4.29
C ASN A 366 -10.69 -12.45 3.51
N GLU A 367 -10.73 -13.68 3.02
CA GLU A 367 -11.91 -14.23 2.32
C GLU A 367 -13.16 -14.24 3.24
N GLN A 368 -13.02 -14.64 4.50
CA GLN A 368 -14.12 -14.64 5.47
C GLN A 368 -14.64 -13.24 5.81
N LEU A 369 -13.77 -12.25 5.77
CA LEU A 369 -14.09 -10.84 6.06
C LEU A 369 -14.50 -10.06 4.79
N GLY A 370 -14.39 -10.67 3.60
CA GLY A 370 -14.63 -10.00 2.32
C GLY A 370 -13.58 -8.92 2.01
N ILE A 371 -12.35 -9.11 2.47
CA ILE A 371 -11.22 -8.19 2.22
C ILE A 371 -10.49 -8.66 0.96
N GLU A 372 -10.40 -7.79 -0.03
CA GLU A 372 -9.65 -8.01 -1.27
C GLU A 372 -8.19 -7.58 -1.06
N ASP A 373 -7.36 -8.50 -0.56
CA ASP A 373 -5.94 -8.28 -0.29
C ASP A 373 -5.10 -9.35 -1.02
N PRO A 374 -4.31 -8.97 -2.03
CA PRO A 374 -3.46 -9.90 -2.78
C PRO A 374 -2.19 -10.31 -2.02
N ASN A 375 -1.79 -9.61 -0.94
CA ASN A 375 -0.52 -9.85 -0.24
C ASN A 375 -0.32 -11.28 0.25
N PRO A 376 -1.34 -12.00 0.80
CA PRO A 376 -1.15 -13.40 1.20
C PRO A 376 -0.76 -14.30 0.02
N TYR A 377 -1.37 -14.11 -1.14
CA TYR A 377 -1.07 -14.89 -2.34
C TYR A 377 0.30 -14.54 -2.92
N LEU A 378 0.71 -13.27 -2.88
CA LEU A 378 2.07 -12.85 -3.23
C LEU A 378 3.12 -13.49 -2.31
N ALA A 379 2.84 -13.55 -1.01
CA ALA A 379 3.73 -14.18 -0.03
C ALA A 379 3.87 -15.70 -0.27
N ILE A 380 2.77 -16.39 -0.59
CA ILE A 380 2.76 -17.81 -0.97
C ILE A 380 3.54 -18.00 -2.28
N GLY A 381 3.26 -17.20 -3.31
CA GLY A 381 3.94 -17.27 -4.61
C GLY A 381 5.45 -17.08 -4.48
N ASN A 382 5.89 -16.07 -3.72
CA ASN A 382 7.30 -15.83 -3.43
C ASN A 382 7.95 -17.01 -2.66
N THR A 383 7.19 -17.69 -1.81
CA THR A 383 7.71 -18.83 -1.06
C THR A 383 7.91 -20.05 -1.97
N TYR A 384 6.94 -20.34 -2.84
CA TYR A 384 7.09 -21.39 -3.85
C TYR A 384 8.22 -21.10 -4.85
N ALA A 385 8.39 -19.84 -5.27
CA ALA A 385 9.50 -19.45 -6.15
C ALA A 385 10.88 -19.73 -5.49
N ARG A 386 11.01 -19.47 -4.18
CA ARG A 386 12.23 -19.82 -3.40
C ARG A 386 12.46 -21.32 -3.27
N GLN A 387 11.41 -22.14 -3.34
CA GLN A 387 11.52 -23.61 -3.40
C GLN A 387 11.85 -24.13 -4.81
N GLY A 388 11.77 -23.27 -5.83
CA GLY A 388 11.89 -23.66 -7.24
C GLY A 388 10.61 -24.23 -7.84
N GLU A 389 9.48 -24.15 -7.11
CA GLU A 389 8.16 -24.63 -7.51
C GLU A 389 7.43 -23.55 -8.34
N PHE A 390 8.01 -23.23 -9.51
CA PHE A 390 7.58 -22.06 -10.30
C PHE A 390 6.13 -22.13 -10.80
N PHE A 391 5.59 -23.35 -11.04
CA PHE A 391 4.20 -23.50 -11.42
C PHE A 391 3.26 -23.09 -10.29
N ALA A 392 3.51 -23.56 -9.07
CA ALA A 392 2.75 -23.17 -7.90
C ALA A 392 2.94 -21.67 -7.57
N ALA A 393 4.14 -21.13 -7.79
CA ALA A 393 4.41 -19.73 -7.64
C ALA A 393 3.56 -18.88 -8.60
N ALA A 394 3.56 -19.21 -9.90
CA ALA A 394 2.78 -18.50 -10.91
C ALA A 394 1.29 -18.50 -10.57
N LEU A 395 0.71 -19.67 -10.24
CA LEU A 395 -0.70 -19.79 -9.88
C LEU A 395 -1.11 -18.88 -8.71
N ASN A 396 -0.25 -18.71 -7.72
CA ASN A 396 -0.53 -17.83 -6.59
C ASN A 396 -0.38 -16.35 -6.96
N VAL A 397 0.60 -15.98 -7.79
CA VAL A 397 0.74 -14.59 -8.27
C VAL A 397 -0.40 -14.24 -9.23
N GLU A 398 -0.86 -15.17 -10.09
CA GLU A 398 -2.06 -15.03 -10.92
C GLU A 398 -3.31 -14.82 -10.05
N ARG A 399 -3.42 -15.55 -8.93
CA ARG A 399 -4.50 -15.31 -7.96
C ARG A 399 -4.44 -13.91 -7.35
N ALA A 400 -3.24 -13.42 -7.01
CA ALA A 400 -3.07 -12.05 -6.56
C ALA A 400 -3.48 -11.04 -7.64
N LEU A 401 -3.11 -11.30 -8.90
CA LEU A 401 -3.46 -10.47 -10.04
C LEU A 401 -4.98 -10.44 -10.31
N SER A 402 -5.70 -11.54 -10.04
CA SER A 402 -7.16 -11.55 -10.14
C SER A 402 -7.86 -10.67 -9.09
N ILE A 403 -7.16 -10.31 -8.01
CA ILE A 403 -7.68 -9.43 -6.95
C ILE A 403 -7.36 -7.95 -7.27
N ASP A 404 -6.17 -7.69 -7.80
CA ASP A 404 -5.71 -6.34 -8.13
C ASP A 404 -5.10 -6.32 -9.55
N PRO A 405 -5.94 -6.30 -10.60
CA PRO A 405 -5.51 -6.37 -11.99
C PRO A 405 -4.87 -5.07 -12.51
N SER A 406 -4.94 -3.96 -11.76
CA SER A 406 -4.33 -2.68 -12.13
C SER A 406 -2.88 -2.53 -11.66
N ASN A 407 -2.40 -3.45 -10.82
CA ASN A 407 -1.13 -3.29 -10.12
C ASN A 407 0.08 -3.78 -10.94
N PRO A 408 0.93 -2.88 -11.45
CA PRO A 408 2.07 -3.23 -12.27
C PRO A 408 3.13 -4.08 -11.52
N GLU A 409 3.25 -3.96 -10.18
CA GLU A 409 4.20 -4.78 -9.43
C GLU A 409 3.82 -6.26 -9.43
N ILE A 410 2.52 -6.58 -9.44
CA ILE A 410 2.07 -7.98 -9.50
C ILE A 410 2.42 -8.57 -10.86
N TYR A 411 2.21 -7.81 -11.95
CA TYR A 411 2.68 -8.23 -13.28
C TYR A 411 4.19 -8.44 -13.31
N ALA A 412 4.99 -7.52 -12.77
CA ALA A 412 6.43 -7.65 -12.73
C ALA A 412 6.90 -8.90 -11.95
N ARG A 413 6.24 -9.21 -10.83
CA ARG A 413 6.50 -10.43 -10.04
C ARG A 413 6.13 -11.69 -10.82
N LEU A 414 4.98 -11.69 -11.52
CA LEU A 414 4.57 -12.81 -12.38
C LEU A 414 5.56 -13.01 -13.53
N GLY A 415 5.98 -11.92 -14.18
CA GLY A 415 7.01 -11.96 -15.21
C GLY A 415 8.33 -12.55 -14.71
N SER A 416 8.74 -12.19 -13.47
CA SER A 416 9.95 -12.75 -12.82
C SER A 416 9.81 -14.25 -12.54
N VAL A 417 8.64 -14.71 -12.11
CA VAL A 417 8.36 -16.15 -11.90
C VAL A 417 8.42 -16.91 -13.22
N TYR A 418 7.80 -16.40 -14.29
CA TYR A 418 7.88 -17.02 -15.61
C TYR A 418 9.30 -17.01 -16.17
N PHE A 419 10.07 -15.93 -15.94
CA PHE A 419 11.47 -15.87 -16.33
C PHE A 419 12.31 -16.96 -15.63
N GLN A 420 12.15 -17.12 -14.33
CA GLN A 420 12.80 -18.18 -13.54
C GLN A 420 12.39 -19.58 -13.99
N ALA A 421 11.12 -19.74 -14.40
CA ALA A 421 10.61 -20.96 -15.02
C ALA A 421 11.13 -21.19 -16.46
N ARG A 422 11.88 -20.24 -17.02
CA ARG A 422 12.32 -20.20 -18.44
C ARG A 422 11.16 -20.16 -19.45
N ASN A 423 10.00 -19.72 -19.02
CA ASN A 423 8.85 -19.47 -19.87
C ASN A 423 8.88 -18.02 -20.35
N TYR A 424 9.78 -17.74 -21.30
CA TYR A 424 9.98 -16.37 -21.80
C TYR A 424 8.81 -15.86 -22.62
N GLU A 425 8.08 -16.77 -23.28
CA GLU A 425 6.88 -16.48 -24.07
C GLU A 425 5.80 -15.79 -23.19
N SER A 426 5.52 -16.35 -22.02
CA SER A 426 4.59 -15.75 -21.06
C SER A 426 5.20 -14.57 -20.29
N ALA A 427 6.51 -14.58 -20.02
CA ALA A 427 7.18 -13.53 -19.25
C ALA A 427 7.16 -12.17 -19.98
N ILE A 428 7.39 -12.16 -21.31
CA ILE A 428 7.54 -10.94 -22.11
C ILE A 428 6.28 -10.07 -22.10
N PRO A 429 5.06 -10.55 -22.44
CA PRO A 429 3.85 -9.73 -22.43
C PRO A 429 3.50 -9.24 -21.03
N VAL A 430 3.75 -10.05 -20.00
CA VAL A 430 3.52 -9.67 -18.61
C VAL A 430 4.47 -8.55 -18.17
N PHE A 431 5.77 -8.65 -18.46
CA PHE A 431 6.73 -7.57 -18.18
C PHE A 431 6.45 -6.31 -19.01
N ARG A 432 6.00 -6.45 -20.26
CA ARG A 432 5.63 -5.29 -21.08
C ARG A 432 4.51 -4.50 -20.41
N CYS A 433 3.46 -5.19 -19.95
CA CYS A 433 2.37 -4.55 -19.24
C CYS A 433 2.85 -3.89 -17.92
N ALA A 434 3.77 -4.55 -17.19
CA ALA A 434 4.34 -4.03 -15.95
C ALA A 434 5.20 -2.77 -16.15
N ILE A 435 6.01 -2.72 -17.19
CA ILE A 435 7.06 -1.70 -17.40
C ILE A 435 6.61 -0.57 -18.31
N ASP A 436 6.00 -0.93 -19.44
CA ASP A 436 5.54 0.07 -20.41
C ASP A 436 4.11 0.56 -20.09
N GLY A 437 3.39 -0.20 -19.25
CA GLY A 437 1.96 -0.03 -19.02
C GLY A 437 1.13 -0.66 -20.14
N CYS A 438 -0.14 -0.88 -19.89
CA CYS A 438 -1.09 -1.38 -20.87
C CYS A 438 -2.52 -0.87 -20.60
N GLY A 439 -3.32 -0.73 -21.65
CA GLY A 439 -4.71 -0.32 -21.54
C GLY A 439 -5.62 -1.47 -21.08
N ALA A 440 -6.85 -1.16 -20.66
CA ALA A 440 -7.82 -2.14 -20.14
C ALA A 440 -8.10 -3.30 -21.12
N GLN A 441 -8.11 -3.07 -22.45
CA GLN A 441 -8.27 -4.16 -23.41
C GLN A 441 -7.06 -5.08 -23.43
N GLU A 442 -5.84 -4.52 -23.44
CA GLU A 442 -4.60 -5.29 -23.53
C GLU A 442 -4.36 -6.09 -22.24
N SER A 443 -4.59 -5.48 -21.06
CA SER A 443 -4.50 -6.18 -19.78
C SER A 443 -5.54 -7.30 -19.68
N GLY A 444 -6.80 -7.03 -20.05
CA GLY A 444 -7.85 -8.03 -20.05
C GLY A 444 -7.57 -9.20 -20.99
N ASP A 445 -7.10 -8.94 -22.22
CA ASP A 445 -6.71 -9.98 -23.15
C ASP A 445 -5.60 -10.87 -22.56
N LEU A 446 -4.57 -10.25 -21.98
CA LEU A 446 -3.47 -10.95 -21.32
C LEU A 446 -3.96 -11.82 -20.15
N LEU A 447 -4.87 -11.29 -19.30
CA LEU A 447 -5.42 -12.04 -18.18
C LEU A 447 -6.30 -13.23 -18.62
N CYS A 448 -7.00 -13.10 -19.77
CA CYS A 448 -7.73 -14.22 -20.36
C CYS A 448 -6.76 -15.27 -20.94
N GLU A 449 -5.70 -14.87 -21.65
CA GLU A 449 -4.67 -15.75 -22.21
C GLU A 449 -3.93 -16.55 -21.13
N LEU A 450 -3.63 -15.91 -20.01
CA LEU A 450 -2.99 -16.55 -18.85
C LEU A 450 -3.96 -17.44 -18.06
N GLY A 451 -5.26 -17.37 -18.33
CA GLY A 451 -6.28 -18.14 -17.59
C GLY A 451 -6.59 -17.57 -16.20
N VAL A 452 -6.18 -16.34 -15.91
CA VAL A 452 -6.53 -15.62 -14.67
C VAL A 452 -8.04 -15.43 -14.60
N PHE A 453 -8.64 -15.05 -15.75
CA PHE A 453 -10.07 -14.99 -15.93
C PHE A 453 -10.55 -15.96 -17.02
N LEU A 454 -11.77 -16.47 -16.86
CA LEU A 454 -12.42 -17.31 -17.85
C LEU A 454 -13.10 -16.44 -18.92
N CYS A 455 -12.34 -16.01 -19.92
CA CYS A 455 -12.80 -15.18 -21.01
C CYS A 455 -12.01 -15.50 -22.30
N GLU A 456 -12.48 -14.96 -23.42
CA GLU A 456 -11.76 -15.04 -24.70
C GLU A 456 -11.07 -13.70 -24.98
N PRO A 457 -9.78 -13.67 -25.35
CA PRO A 457 -9.08 -12.45 -25.74
C PRO A 457 -9.79 -11.74 -26.90
N GLY A 458 -9.69 -10.41 -26.95
CA GLY A 458 -10.32 -9.58 -27.99
C GLY A 458 -11.83 -9.35 -27.79
N THR A 459 -12.42 -9.80 -26.70
CA THR A 459 -13.84 -9.64 -26.39
C THR A 459 -14.12 -8.41 -25.52
N GLU A 460 -15.36 -7.93 -25.52
CA GLU A 460 -15.82 -6.90 -24.59
C GLU A 460 -15.69 -7.37 -23.14
N GLN A 461 -15.93 -8.65 -22.87
CA GLN A 461 -15.75 -9.25 -21.55
C GLN A 461 -14.29 -9.15 -21.07
N ALA A 462 -13.32 -9.41 -21.95
CA ALA A 462 -11.90 -9.24 -21.62
C ALA A 462 -11.61 -7.78 -21.23
N ARG A 463 -12.14 -6.81 -21.99
CA ARG A 463 -11.98 -5.39 -21.70
C ARG A 463 -12.64 -4.96 -20.37
N GLU A 464 -13.78 -5.54 -20.00
CA GLU A 464 -14.47 -5.26 -18.74
C GLU A 464 -13.74 -5.84 -17.52
N LEU A 465 -12.99 -6.94 -17.70
CA LEU A 465 -12.19 -7.60 -16.66
C LEU A 465 -10.78 -7.02 -16.55
N GLY A 466 -10.30 -6.36 -17.59
CA GLY A 466 -9.00 -5.69 -17.57
C GLY A 466 -9.10 -4.27 -17.04
N GLU A 467 -7.98 -3.78 -16.50
CA GLU A 467 -7.83 -2.42 -16.02
C GLU A 467 -6.64 -1.73 -16.69
N GLU A 468 -6.61 -0.40 -16.63
CA GLU A 468 -5.46 0.36 -17.10
C GLU A 468 -4.30 0.16 -16.11
N VAL A 469 -3.20 -0.38 -16.61
CA VAL A 469 -1.97 -0.61 -15.84
C VAL A 469 -0.97 0.49 -16.18
N ARG A 470 -0.57 1.27 -15.19
CA ARG A 470 0.49 2.27 -15.35
C ARG A 470 1.85 1.60 -15.26
N GLY A 471 2.74 1.90 -16.21
CA GLY A 471 4.09 1.34 -16.20
C GLY A 471 4.89 1.74 -14.96
N LEU A 472 5.67 0.81 -14.43
CA LEU A 472 6.57 1.04 -13.31
C LEU A 472 7.67 2.05 -13.71
N PRO A 473 7.99 3.03 -12.87
CA PRO A 473 9.15 3.90 -13.12
C PRO A 473 10.45 3.11 -12.91
N LEU A 474 11.51 3.48 -13.62
CA LEU A 474 12.84 2.92 -13.40
C LEU A 474 13.49 3.58 -12.18
N VAL A 475 13.40 2.91 -11.03
CA VAL A 475 13.96 3.31 -9.74
C VAL A 475 14.69 2.12 -9.09
N ASP A 476 15.38 2.35 -7.97
CA ASP A 476 16.18 1.31 -7.30
C ASP A 476 15.35 0.05 -6.97
N GLU A 477 14.08 0.22 -6.59
CA GLU A 477 13.17 -0.87 -6.23
C GLU A 477 12.66 -1.66 -7.44
N THR A 478 12.69 -1.07 -8.62
CA THR A 478 12.14 -1.68 -9.85
C THR A 478 13.20 -2.05 -10.87
N VAL A 479 14.46 -1.64 -10.67
CA VAL A 479 15.57 -1.88 -11.62
C VAL A 479 15.73 -3.38 -11.95
N GLU A 480 15.46 -4.25 -10.97
CA GLU A 480 15.50 -5.70 -11.16
C GLU A 480 14.51 -6.17 -12.23
N TYR A 481 13.29 -5.63 -12.24
CA TYR A 481 12.29 -5.97 -13.24
C TYR A 481 12.71 -5.54 -14.64
N TYR A 482 13.35 -4.38 -14.77
CA TYR A 482 13.84 -3.88 -16.05
C TYR A 482 14.94 -4.76 -16.63
N TYR A 483 15.99 -5.10 -15.86
CA TYR A 483 17.05 -5.95 -16.41
C TYR A 483 16.59 -7.39 -16.61
N THR A 484 15.62 -7.89 -15.83
CA THR A 484 15.01 -9.21 -16.04
C THR A 484 14.17 -9.22 -17.31
N TYR A 485 13.40 -8.16 -17.57
CA TYR A 485 12.66 -8.01 -18.83
C TYR A 485 13.59 -7.95 -20.03
N GLY A 486 14.64 -7.12 -19.99
CA GLY A 486 15.65 -7.07 -21.02
C GLY A 486 16.30 -8.44 -21.29
N SER A 487 16.60 -9.18 -20.24
CA SER A 487 17.14 -10.56 -20.33
C SER A 487 16.12 -11.52 -20.95
N ALA A 488 14.83 -11.45 -20.56
CA ALA A 488 13.78 -12.28 -21.15
C ALA A 488 13.68 -12.07 -22.66
N LEU A 489 13.70 -10.82 -23.11
CA LEU A 489 13.70 -10.46 -24.53
C LEU A 489 14.92 -11.03 -25.27
N THR A 490 16.13 -10.96 -24.69
CA THR A 490 17.34 -11.48 -25.32
C THR A 490 17.36 -13.01 -25.39
N PHE A 491 16.86 -13.71 -24.36
CA PHE A 491 16.76 -15.17 -24.38
C PHE A 491 15.70 -15.69 -25.35
N TYR A 492 14.71 -14.86 -25.68
CA TYR A 492 13.68 -15.15 -26.68
C TYR A 492 14.06 -14.67 -28.09
N ALA A 493 15.23 -14.01 -28.23
CA ALA A 493 15.73 -13.53 -29.52
C ALA A 493 15.89 -14.67 -30.55
N GLY A 494 15.47 -14.40 -31.77
CA GLY A 494 15.49 -15.38 -32.86
C GLY A 494 14.26 -16.29 -32.91
N SER A 495 13.26 -16.11 -32.02
CA SER A 495 11.94 -16.69 -32.20
C SER A 495 11.23 -16.05 -33.41
N GLU A 496 10.55 -16.89 -34.21
CA GLU A 496 9.72 -16.41 -35.30
C GLU A 496 8.51 -15.60 -34.79
N ASP A 497 8.05 -15.88 -33.59
CA ASP A 497 6.87 -15.26 -32.96
C ASP A 497 7.15 -13.83 -32.48
N TYR A 498 8.42 -13.48 -32.23
CA TYR A 498 8.77 -12.14 -31.73
C TYR A 498 10.10 -11.63 -32.34
N PRO A 499 10.10 -11.29 -33.64
CA PRO A 499 11.33 -10.91 -34.36
C PRO A 499 11.97 -9.60 -33.89
N GLN A 500 11.21 -8.75 -33.17
CA GLN A 500 11.68 -7.47 -32.61
C GLN A 500 12.28 -7.58 -31.21
N ALA A 501 12.40 -8.78 -30.64
CA ALA A 501 12.85 -8.97 -29.26
C ALA A 501 14.17 -8.22 -28.93
N CYS A 502 15.17 -8.28 -29.81
CA CYS A 502 16.42 -7.56 -29.60
C CYS A 502 16.29 -6.03 -29.71
N SER A 503 15.38 -5.53 -30.55
CA SER A 503 15.12 -4.09 -30.65
C SER A 503 14.50 -3.56 -29.36
N ASP A 504 13.56 -4.31 -28.78
CA ASP A 504 12.91 -3.96 -27.54
C ASP A 504 13.86 -4.10 -26.33
N ALA A 505 14.72 -5.14 -26.34
CA ALA A 505 15.77 -5.29 -25.35
C ALA A 505 16.72 -4.09 -25.35
N GLU A 506 17.16 -3.60 -26.53
CA GLU A 506 18.05 -2.45 -26.62
C GLU A 506 17.42 -1.16 -26.07
N ARG A 507 16.10 -0.97 -26.24
CA ARG A 507 15.36 0.13 -25.62
C ARG A 507 15.46 0.09 -24.10
N ILE A 508 15.22 -1.09 -23.49
CA ILE A 508 15.33 -1.30 -22.06
C ILE A 508 16.77 -1.12 -21.57
N PHE A 509 17.75 -1.69 -22.27
CA PHE A 509 19.16 -1.57 -21.94
C PHE A 509 19.67 -0.13 -22.03
N THR A 510 19.18 0.65 -22.98
CA THR A 510 19.51 2.07 -23.08
C THR A 510 18.99 2.85 -21.88
N ALA A 511 17.75 2.59 -21.43
CA ALA A 511 17.20 3.20 -20.23
C ALA A 511 18.00 2.80 -18.97
N LEU A 512 18.33 1.51 -18.81
CA LEU A 512 19.15 1.03 -17.71
C LEU A 512 20.53 1.69 -17.67
N MET A 513 21.23 1.74 -18.80
CA MET A 513 22.58 2.32 -18.87
C MET A 513 22.58 3.83 -18.65
N SER A 514 21.49 4.53 -19.00
CA SER A 514 21.40 5.98 -18.76
C SER A 514 21.35 6.33 -17.26
N LYS A 515 20.77 5.46 -16.43
CA LYS A 515 20.57 5.70 -15.01
C LYS A 515 21.48 4.86 -14.11
N TYR A 516 21.68 3.60 -14.47
CA TYR A 516 22.41 2.59 -13.68
C TYR A 516 23.68 2.07 -14.37
N GLY A 517 24.22 2.81 -15.36
CA GLY A 517 25.41 2.39 -16.10
C GLY A 517 26.69 2.29 -15.26
N SER A 518 26.72 2.89 -14.05
CA SER A 518 27.82 2.71 -13.08
C SER A 518 27.66 1.47 -12.20
N ASP A 519 26.49 0.83 -12.18
CA ASP A 519 26.27 -0.42 -11.45
C ASP A 519 26.93 -1.60 -12.20
N PRO A 520 27.88 -2.31 -11.57
CA PRO A 520 28.59 -3.43 -12.23
C PRO A 520 27.67 -4.58 -12.64
N LEU A 521 26.60 -4.87 -11.87
CA LEU A 521 25.66 -5.94 -12.16
C LEU A 521 24.82 -5.57 -13.39
N VAL A 522 24.22 -4.36 -13.39
CA VAL A 522 23.43 -3.87 -14.52
C VAL A 522 24.26 -3.80 -15.79
N SER A 523 25.48 -3.25 -15.71
CA SER A 523 26.39 -3.15 -16.85
C SER A 523 26.76 -4.53 -17.41
N ALA A 524 27.00 -5.52 -16.56
CA ALA A 524 27.32 -6.90 -16.98
C ALA A 524 26.13 -7.57 -17.67
N ILE A 525 24.91 -7.43 -17.14
CA ILE A 525 23.67 -7.98 -17.71
C ILE A 525 23.42 -7.35 -19.08
N VAL A 526 23.52 -6.03 -19.19
CA VAL A 526 23.34 -5.31 -20.45
C VAL A 526 24.37 -5.73 -21.50
N ALA A 527 25.65 -5.84 -21.12
CA ALA A 527 26.70 -6.28 -22.03
C ALA A 527 26.46 -7.70 -22.55
N GLU A 528 26.03 -8.63 -21.66
CA GLU A 528 25.69 -9.99 -22.05
C GLU A 528 24.47 -10.03 -22.99
N GLY A 529 23.40 -9.30 -22.68
CA GLY A 529 22.20 -9.22 -23.50
C GLY A 529 22.50 -8.68 -24.91
N ARG A 530 23.32 -7.62 -25.01
CA ARG A 530 23.77 -7.08 -26.29
C ARG A 530 24.61 -8.08 -27.08
N ALA A 531 25.50 -8.83 -26.42
CA ALA A 531 26.30 -9.86 -27.07
C ALA A 531 25.45 -11.02 -27.62
N ILE A 532 24.35 -11.38 -26.94
CA ILE A 532 23.38 -12.35 -27.45
C ILE A 532 22.68 -11.80 -28.70
N CYS A 533 22.22 -10.57 -28.69
CA CYS A 533 21.52 -9.96 -29.80
C CYS A 533 22.42 -9.70 -31.01
N THR A 534 23.72 -9.48 -30.85
CA THR A 534 24.68 -9.34 -31.95
C THR A 534 25.16 -10.68 -32.52
N GLY A 535 24.84 -11.80 -31.86
CA GLY A 535 25.28 -13.14 -32.21
C GLY A 535 26.69 -13.50 -31.76
N ASP A 536 27.32 -12.65 -30.94
CA ASP A 536 28.65 -12.92 -30.34
C ASP A 536 28.59 -13.98 -29.22
N ARG A 537 27.39 -14.20 -28.66
CA ARG A 537 27.08 -15.31 -27.75
C ARG A 537 25.76 -15.96 -28.15
N THR A 538 25.67 -17.27 -28.02
CA THR A 538 24.41 -18.01 -28.14
C THR A 538 23.69 -18.05 -26.81
N PRO A 539 22.35 -17.74 -26.76
CA PRO A 539 21.59 -17.90 -25.54
C PRO A 539 21.58 -19.38 -25.11
N VAL A 540 21.70 -19.64 -23.80
CA VAL A 540 21.59 -20.99 -23.26
C VAL A 540 20.17 -21.50 -23.46
N ARG A 541 20.00 -22.51 -24.31
CA ARG A 541 18.65 -23.06 -24.61
C ARG A 541 18.11 -23.86 -23.43
N PRO A 542 16.76 -23.92 -23.28
CA PRO A 542 16.16 -24.78 -22.26
C PRO A 542 16.64 -26.23 -22.42
N GLY A 543 17.23 -26.80 -21.33
CA GLY A 543 17.76 -28.15 -21.32
C GLY A 543 19.30 -28.26 -21.35
N GLU A 544 20.04 -27.20 -21.63
CA GLU A 544 21.49 -27.19 -21.42
C GLU A 544 21.84 -26.81 -19.97
N PRO A 545 22.82 -27.51 -19.35
CA PRO A 545 23.25 -27.14 -18.00
C PRO A 545 23.84 -25.74 -18.02
N THR A 546 23.21 -24.83 -17.32
CA THR A 546 23.72 -23.46 -17.11
C THR A 546 25.12 -23.54 -16.52
N PRO A 547 26.13 -22.81 -17.04
CA PRO A 547 27.37 -22.62 -16.31
C PRO A 547 26.99 -22.00 -14.97
N THR A 548 27.24 -22.72 -13.89
CA THR A 548 27.01 -22.28 -12.51
C THR A 548 27.73 -20.95 -12.31
N LEU A 549 27.00 -19.87 -12.24
CA LEU A 549 27.50 -18.64 -11.67
C LEU A 549 27.87 -18.99 -10.22
N THR A 550 29.14 -19.01 -9.96
CA THR A 550 29.67 -19.19 -8.59
C THR A 550 29.07 -18.10 -7.73
N PRO A 551 28.43 -18.43 -6.60
CA PRO A 551 27.93 -17.39 -5.70
C PRO A 551 29.12 -16.50 -5.29
N LEU A 552 28.93 -15.18 -5.38
CA LEU A 552 29.88 -14.23 -4.84
C LEU A 552 30.06 -14.53 -3.34
N PRO A 553 31.28 -14.55 -2.82
CA PRO A 553 31.53 -14.83 -1.42
C PRO A 553 31.02 -13.65 -0.58
N GLY A 554 29.98 -13.85 0.18
CA GLY A 554 29.50 -12.94 1.20
C GLY A 554 28.00 -12.57 1.10
N GLU A 555 27.12 -13.51 1.35
CA GLU A 555 25.81 -13.31 1.95
C GLU A 555 25.61 -14.30 3.09
#